data_633a2d1c342ce3cd4642d43b5a054130
#
_entry.id   633a2d1c342ce3cd4642d43b5a054130
#
_cell.length_a   1.000
_cell.length_b   1.000
_cell.length_c   1.000
_cell.angle_alpha   90.00
_cell.angle_beta   90.00
_cell.angle_gamma   90.00
#
_symmetry.space_group_name_H-M   'P 1'
#
loop_
_entity.id
_entity.type
_entity.pdbx_description
1 polymer ?
#
loop_
_entity_poly.entity_id
_entity_poly.type
_entity_poly.pdbx_seq_one_letter_code
_entity_poly.pdbx_strand_id
1 'polypeptide(L)'
;LRQRRLELGLSQGQVAAMMGTTQSALSRAERGGNPTQDFLQRYDDALQSQANDVGNDSIVEIATIKFIVGSIAQQYNLAEVYVYGSVARGEATDDSDVDLLYRTEPGSPLNMMQRKALQAELERAFGREVSLTSLDSLQRRAQTSRASRRFYEHIQPDMVRVA
;
A
#
# COMPACT_ATOMS: atom_id res chain seq x y z
N LEU A 1 17.91 17.04 2.22
CA LEU A 1 18.03 15.83 1.38
C LEU A 1 18.06 14.55 2.22
N ARG A 2 18.92 14.46 3.26
CA ARG A 2 18.99 13.27 4.15
C ARG A 2 17.62 12.92 4.75
N GLN A 3 16.89 13.90 5.28
CA GLN A 3 15.57 13.68 5.87
C GLN A 3 14.60 13.08 4.84
N ARG A 4 14.55 13.66 3.64
CA ARG A 4 13.71 13.19 2.54
C ARG A 4 14.07 11.77 2.09
N ARG A 5 15.36 11.43 2.06
CA ARG A 5 15.80 10.05 1.78
C ARG A 5 15.23 9.05 2.80
N LEU A 6 15.28 9.42 4.09
CA LEU A 6 14.75 8.57 5.18
C LEU A 6 13.23 8.41 5.10
N GLU A 7 12.51 9.48 4.74
CA GLU A 7 11.06 9.45 4.53
C GLU A 7 10.67 8.54 3.37
N LEU A 8 11.51 8.46 2.33
CA LEU A 8 11.34 7.53 1.21
C LEU A 8 11.83 6.09 1.50
N GLY A 9 12.32 5.82 2.72
CA GLY A 9 12.81 4.51 3.12
C GLY A 9 14.09 4.06 2.41
N LEU A 10 14.80 4.96 1.75
CA LEU A 10 15.97 4.65 0.94
C LEU A 10 17.26 4.57 1.77
N SER A 11 18.06 3.55 1.55
CA SER A 11 19.41 3.45 2.10
C SER A 11 20.39 4.36 1.35
N GLN A 12 21.50 4.73 2.02
CA GLN A 12 22.57 5.48 1.36
C GLN A 12 23.16 4.73 0.15
N GLY A 13 23.23 3.40 0.22
CA GLY A 13 23.72 2.58 -0.89
C GLY A 13 22.84 2.64 -2.11
N GLN A 14 21.52 2.58 -1.94
CA GLN A 14 20.55 2.68 -3.03
C GLN A 14 20.64 4.04 -3.74
N VAL A 15 20.63 5.13 -2.98
CA VAL A 15 20.71 6.48 -3.55
C VAL A 15 22.07 6.71 -4.21
N ALA A 16 23.18 6.23 -3.62
CA ALA A 16 24.49 6.33 -4.21
C ALA A 16 24.57 5.62 -5.58
N ALA A 17 23.98 4.43 -5.69
CA ALA A 17 23.88 3.71 -6.95
C ALA A 17 23.08 4.49 -8.01
N MET A 18 21.96 5.09 -7.65
CA MET A 18 21.16 5.94 -8.53
C MET A 18 21.91 7.17 -9.01
N MET A 19 22.72 7.76 -8.14
CA MET A 19 23.55 8.92 -8.45
C MET A 19 24.83 8.56 -9.23
N GLY A 20 25.14 7.28 -9.41
CA GLY A 20 26.42 6.85 -9.99
C GLY A 20 27.63 7.20 -9.11
N THR A 21 27.48 7.17 -7.79
CA THR A 21 28.51 7.50 -6.81
C THR A 21 28.66 6.38 -5.77
N THR A 22 29.57 6.58 -4.80
CA THR A 22 29.78 5.59 -3.73
C THR A 22 28.99 5.93 -2.48
N GLN A 23 28.60 4.91 -1.72
CA GLN A 23 27.94 5.10 -0.42
C GLN A 23 28.79 5.97 0.51
N SER A 24 30.12 5.80 0.49
CA SER A 24 31.06 6.60 1.30
C SER A 24 31.02 8.08 0.96
N ALA A 25 30.90 8.42 -0.33
CA ALA A 25 30.77 9.80 -0.77
C ALA A 25 29.46 10.43 -0.30
N LEU A 26 28.36 9.70 -0.43
CA LEU A 26 27.04 10.14 0.05
C LEU A 26 27.02 10.28 1.58
N SER A 27 27.54 9.30 2.31
CA SER A 27 27.64 9.35 3.77
C SER A 27 28.44 10.57 4.26
N ARG A 28 29.55 10.88 3.57
CA ARG A 28 30.36 12.05 3.90
C ARG A 28 29.59 13.35 3.66
N ALA A 29 28.88 13.46 2.55
CA ALA A 29 28.04 14.61 2.23
C ALA A 29 26.92 14.81 3.27
N GLU A 30 26.29 13.75 3.74
CA GLU A 30 25.23 13.81 4.76
C GLU A 30 25.72 14.14 6.17
N ARG A 31 27.01 13.92 6.46
CA ARG A 31 27.63 14.19 7.77
C ARG A 31 28.21 15.60 7.89
N GLY A 32 27.97 16.47 6.94
CA GLY A 32 28.48 17.84 6.97
C GLY A 32 29.75 18.03 6.16
N GLY A 33 30.08 17.10 5.26
CA GLY A 33 31.03 17.36 4.18
C GLY A 33 30.56 18.55 3.35
N ASN A 34 31.46 19.12 2.56
CA ASN A 34 31.13 20.23 1.67
C ASN A 34 30.89 19.70 0.23
N PRO A 35 29.72 19.12 -0.06
CA PRO A 35 29.41 18.59 -1.38
C PRO A 35 29.27 19.71 -2.40
N THR A 36 29.64 19.42 -3.65
CA THR A 36 29.46 20.37 -4.75
C THR A 36 27.97 20.57 -5.05
N GLN A 37 27.63 21.69 -5.68
CA GLN A 37 26.25 21.95 -6.13
C GLN A 37 25.75 20.86 -7.08
N ASP A 38 26.58 20.38 -7.98
CA ASP A 38 26.28 19.28 -8.88
C ASP A 38 25.94 17.98 -8.12
N PHE A 39 26.67 17.68 -7.05
CA PHE A 39 26.38 16.53 -6.20
C PHE A 39 25.02 16.66 -5.52
N LEU A 40 24.71 17.84 -4.98
CA LEU A 40 23.43 18.12 -4.33
C LEU A 40 22.27 18.03 -5.34
N GLN A 41 22.44 18.54 -6.55
CA GLN A 41 21.44 18.46 -7.60
C GLN A 41 21.16 17.01 -7.99
N ARG A 42 22.20 16.21 -8.25
CA ARG A 42 22.02 14.78 -8.55
C ARG A 42 21.38 14.00 -7.41
N TYR A 43 21.65 14.40 -6.17
CA TYR A 43 21.01 13.81 -5.01
C TYR A 43 19.50 14.15 -4.98
N ASP A 44 19.15 15.39 -5.21
CA ASP A 44 17.74 15.81 -5.25
C ASP A 44 16.99 15.14 -6.41
N ASP A 45 17.58 15.11 -7.59
CA ASP A 45 17.02 14.45 -8.77
C ASP A 45 16.76 12.94 -8.54
N ALA A 46 17.71 12.25 -7.89
CA ALA A 46 17.56 10.85 -7.53
C ALA A 46 16.37 10.63 -6.56
N LEU A 47 16.21 11.49 -5.55
CA LEU A 47 15.10 11.42 -4.63
C LEU A 47 13.76 11.77 -5.29
N GLN A 48 13.75 12.73 -6.21
CA GLN A 48 12.55 13.09 -6.96
C GLN A 48 12.08 11.98 -7.88
N SER A 49 13.02 11.33 -8.59
CA SER A 49 12.69 10.17 -9.43
C SER A 49 12.02 9.07 -8.64
N GLN A 50 12.56 8.73 -7.47
CA GLN A 50 11.95 7.71 -6.62
C GLN A 50 10.60 8.12 -6.04
N ALA A 51 10.46 9.37 -5.64
CA ALA A 51 9.16 9.86 -5.15
C ALA A 51 8.08 9.80 -6.25
N ASN A 52 8.46 10.07 -7.50
CA ASN A 52 7.55 9.98 -8.64
C ASN A 52 7.23 8.53 -9.00
N ASP A 53 8.23 7.63 -8.95
CA ASP A 53 8.05 6.21 -9.23
C ASP A 53 7.15 5.54 -8.18
N VAL A 54 7.40 5.77 -6.90
CA VAL A 54 6.56 5.26 -5.81
C VAL A 54 5.13 5.79 -5.92
N GLY A 55 4.96 7.07 -6.19
CA GLY A 55 3.64 7.66 -6.36
C GLY A 55 2.90 7.13 -7.60
N ASN A 56 3.62 6.92 -8.69
CA ASN A 56 3.05 6.44 -9.94
C ASN A 56 2.68 4.95 -9.86
N ASP A 57 3.55 4.12 -9.29
CA ASP A 57 3.29 2.69 -9.07
C ASP A 57 2.09 2.47 -8.15
N SER A 58 1.98 3.24 -7.06
CA SER A 58 0.83 3.17 -6.15
C SER A 58 -0.48 3.55 -6.84
N ILE A 59 -0.48 4.58 -7.68
CA ILE A 59 -1.66 5.03 -8.41
C ILE A 59 -2.08 3.96 -9.42
N VAL A 60 -1.14 3.39 -10.15
CA VAL A 60 -1.41 2.32 -11.13
C VAL A 60 -1.93 1.07 -10.43
N GLU A 61 -1.36 0.69 -9.30
CA GLU A 61 -1.80 -0.48 -8.53
C GLU A 61 -3.22 -0.30 -8.00
N ILE A 62 -3.55 0.84 -7.40
CA ILE A 62 -4.92 1.14 -6.92
C ILE A 62 -5.92 1.21 -8.08
N ALA A 63 -5.57 1.79 -9.21
CA ALA A 63 -6.43 1.83 -10.39
C ALA A 63 -6.72 0.40 -10.93
N THR A 64 -5.73 -0.45 -10.95
CA THR A 64 -5.87 -1.87 -11.33
C THR A 64 -6.78 -2.61 -10.36
N ILE A 65 -6.60 -2.41 -9.06
CA ILE A 65 -7.46 -2.98 -8.02
C ILE A 65 -8.91 -2.52 -8.19
N LYS A 66 -9.16 -1.24 -8.41
CA LYS A 66 -10.50 -0.70 -8.67
C LYS A 66 -11.17 -1.38 -9.86
N PHE A 67 -10.45 -1.58 -10.94
CA PHE A 67 -10.98 -2.24 -12.13
C PHE A 67 -11.35 -3.69 -11.87
N ILE A 68 -10.48 -4.46 -11.26
CA ILE A 68 -10.69 -5.88 -10.94
C ILE A 68 -11.81 -6.05 -9.91
N VAL A 69 -11.75 -5.32 -8.81
CA VAL A 69 -12.73 -5.42 -7.71
C VAL A 69 -14.10 -4.93 -8.13
N GLY A 70 -14.18 -3.88 -8.91
CA GLY A 70 -15.46 -3.34 -9.40
C GLY A 70 -16.27 -4.37 -10.19
N SER A 71 -15.62 -5.16 -11.00
CA SER A 71 -16.23 -6.26 -11.75
C SER A 71 -16.72 -7.39 -10.85
N ILE A 72 -15.89 -7.81 -9.89
CA ILE A 72 -16.19 -8.93 -8.98
C ILE A 72 -17.23 -8.54 -7.93
N ALA A 73 -17.18 -7.29 -7.43
CA ALA A 73 -18.08 -6.80 -6.40
C ALA A 73 -19.56 -6.92 -6.80
N GLN A 74 -19.88 -6.69 -8.06
CA GLN A 74 -21.24 -6.81 -8.58
C GLN A 74 -21.77 -8.26 -8.51
N GLN A 75 -20.92 -9.24 -8.76
CA GLN A 75 -21.29 -10.66 -8.72
C GLN A 75 -21.62 -11.15 -7.33
N TYR A 76 -21.03 -10.55 -6.30
CA TYR A 76 -21.19 -10.95 -4.89
C TYR A 76 -22.09 -10.00 -4.08
N ASN A 77 -22.74 -9.05 -4.71
CA ASN A 77 -23.58 -8.04 -4.06
C ASN A 77 -22.82 -7.28 -2.95
N LEU A 78 -21.62 -6.85 -3.25
CA LEU A 78 -20.82 -6.03 -2.33
C LEU A 78 -21.21 -4.56 -2.47
N ALA A 79 -21.56 -3.93 -1.36
CA ALA A 79 -21.92 -2.51 -1.31
C ALA A 79 -20.66 -1.63 -1.35
N GLU A 80 -19.62 -2.04 -0.64
CA GLU A 80 -18.36 -1.31 -0.51
C GLU A 80 -17.18 -2.26 -0.40
N VAL A 81 -16.06 -1.90 -1.01
CA VAL A 81 -14.77 -2.58 -0.83
C VAL A 81 -13.68 -1.54 -0.64
N TYR A 82 -12.84 -1.74 0.34
CA TYR A 82 -11.69 -0.89 0.66
C TYR A 82 -10.41 -1.70 0.62
N VAL A 83 -9.34 -1.12 0.09
CA VAL A 83 -7.97 -1.62 0.27
C VAL A 83 -7.32 -0.88 1.42
N TYR A 84 -6.53 -1.60 2.22
CA TYR A 84 -5.75 -1.02 3.31
C TYR A 84 -4.36 -1.67 3.37
N GLY A 85 -3.55 -1.29 4.35
CA GLY A 85 -2.22 -1.87 4.54
C GLY A 85 -1.19 -1.38 3.53
N SER A 86 -0.20 -2.23 3.24
CA SER A 86 0.97 -1.86 2.44
C SER A 86 0.63 -1.42 1.02
N VAL A 87 -0.33 -2.07 0.37
CA VAL A 87 -0.79 -1.70 -0.98
C VAL A 87 -1.40 -0.30 -0.98
N ALA A 88 -2.25 0.01 0.00
CA ALA A 88 -2.88 1.33 0.12
C ALA A 88 -1.86 2.45 0.38
N ARG A 89 -0.78 2.15 1.12
CA ARG A 89 0.30 3.10 1.41
C ARG A 89 1.36 3.20 0.32
N GLY A 90 1.28 2.35 -0.72
CA GLY A 90 2.29 2.30 -1.76
C GLY A 90 3.62 1.68 -1.33
N GLU A 91 3.60 0.87 -0.28
CA GLU A 91 4.78 0.18 0.29
C GLU A 91 4.83 -1.31 -0.10
N ALA A 92 3.87 -1.77 -0.89
CA ALA A 92 3.77 -3.18 -1.28
C ALA A 92 4.93 -3.60 -2.18
N THR A 93 5.38 -4.83 -1.98
CA THR A 93 6.29 -5.55 -2.87
C THR A 93 5.51 -6.60 -3.64
N ASP A 94 6.15 -7.27 -4.61
CA ASP A 94 5.51 -8.34 -5.40
C ASP A 94 5.01 -9.51 -4.54
N ASP A 95 5.60 -9.71 -3.36
CA ASP A 95 5.22 -10.75 -2.40
C ASP A 95 4.21 -10.28 -1.35
N SER A 96 3.81 -9.01 -1.38
CA SER A 96 2.87 -8.47 -0.39
C SER A 96 1.44 -8.95 -0.66
N ASP A 97 0.72 -9.28 0.41
CA ASP A 97 -0.71 -9.60 0.34
C ASP A 97 -1.53 -8.34 0.02
N VAL A 98 -2.67 -8.55 -0.61
CA VAL A 98 -3.65 -7.49 -0.81
C VAL A 98 -4.67 -7.57 0.32
N ASP A 99 -4.72 -6.54 1.15
CA ASP A 99 -5.62 -6.46 2.30
C ASP A 99 -6.90 -5.72 1.92
N LEU A 100 -8.03 -6.42 1.96
CA LEU A 100 -9.34 -5.88 1.59
C LEU A 100 -10.35 -5.97 2.75
N LEU A 101 -11.12 -4.90 2.89
CA LEU A 101 -12.34 -4.86 3.69
C LEU A 101 -13.54 -4.80 2.75
N TYR A 102 -14.59 -5.58 3.05
CA TYR A 102 -15.81 -5.56 2.27
C TYR A 102 -17.03 -5.35 3.14
N ARG A 103 -18.06 -4.73 2.58
CA ARG A 103 -19.41 -4.66 3.11
C ARG A 103 -20.38 -5.19 2.07
N THR A 104 -21.29 -6.06 2.48
CA THR A 104 -22.33 -6.58 1.60
C THR A 104 -23.53 -5.64 1.55
N GLU A 105 -24.32 -5.75 0.48
CA GLU A 105 -25.63 -5.09 0.42
C GLU A 105 -26.53 -5.58 1.56
N PRO A 106 -27.40 -4.69 2.13
CA PRO A 106 -28.34 -5.08 3.16
C PRO A 106 -29.23 -6.26 2.72
N GLY A 107 -29.30 -7.30 3.57
CA GLY A 107 -30.07 -8.50 3.27
C GLY A 107 -29.37 -9.54 2.37
N SER A 108 -28.14 -9.30 1.98
CA SER A 108 -27.36 -10.23 1.14
C SER A 108 -26.01 -10.58 1.77
N PRO A 109 -25.96 -11.12 2.99
CA PRO A 109 -24.69 -11.49 3.61
C PRO A 109 -24.05 -12.66 2.85
N LEU A 110 -22.71 -12.68 2.79
CA LEU A 110 -21.96 -13.80 2.25
C LEU A 110 -21.93 -14.96 3.25
N ASN A 111 -22.24 -16.16 2.78
CA ASN A 111 -21.96 -17.37 3.54
C ASN A 111 -20.48 -17.77 3.43
N MET A 112 -20.06 -18.77 4.18
CA MET A 112 -18.66 -19.23 4.22
C MET A 112 -18.17 -19.67 2.84
N MET A 113 -18.98 -20.37 2.07
CA MET A 113 -18.62 -20.83 0.72
C MET A 113 -18.48 -19.67 -0.26
N GLN A 114 -19.40 -18.74 -0.24
CA GLN A 114 -19.35 -17.52 -1.08
C GLN A 114 -18.14 -16.67 -0.74
N ARG A 115 -17.82 -16.50 0.54
CA ARG A 115 -16.64 -15.79 0.98
C ARG A 115 -15.35 -16.44 0.49
N LYS A 116 -15.23 -17.76 0.59
CA LYS A 116 -14.08 -18.50 0.06
C LYS A 116 -13.98 -18.41 -1.45
N ALA A 117 -15.10 -18.48 -2.16
CA ALA A 117 -15.15 -18.31 -3.60
C ALA A 117 -14.70 -16.90 -4.02
N LEU A 118 -15.17 -15.86 -3.32
CA LEU A 118 -14.76 -14.48 -3.54
C LEU A 118 -13.25 -14.30 -3.32
N GLN A 119 -12.72 -14.83 -2.23
CA GLN A 119 -11.29 -14.77 -1.92
C GLN A 119 -10.46 -15.46 -3.01
N ALA A 120 -10.84 -16.67 -3.42
CA ALA A 120 -10.14 -17.43 -4.46
C ALA A 120 -10.18 -16.70 -5.83
N GLU A 121 -11.28 -16.06 -6.16
CA GLU A 121 -11.44 -15.31 -7.40
C GLU A 121 -10.56 -14.04 -7.40
N LEU A 122 -10.52 -13.32 -6.28
CA LEU A 122 -9.63 -12.17 -6.09
C LEU A 122 -8.15 -12.57 -6.15
N GLU A 123 -7.76 -13.64 -5.46
CA GLU A 123 -6.38 -14.14 -5.50
C GLU A 123 -5.95 -14.53 -6.90
N ARG A 124 -6.83 -15.15 -7.66
CA ARG A 124 -6.59 -15.52 -9.05
C ARG A 124 -6.42 -14.30 -9.94
N ALA A 125 -7.26 -13.29 -9.75
CA ALA A 125 -7.21 -12.04 -10.52
C ALA A 125 -5.97 -11.20 -10.21
N PHE A 126 -5.55 -11.13 -8.95
CA PHE A 126 -4.36 -10.39 -8.53
C PHE A 126 -3.05 -11.17 -8.66
N GLY A 127 -3.09 -12.50 -8.72
CA GLY A 127 -1.90 -13.35 -8.66
C GLY A 127 -1.15 -13.26 -7.32
N ARG A 128 -1.83 -12.85 -6.25
CA ARG A 128 -1.30 -12.68 -4.89
C ARG A 128 -2.28 -13.20 -3.86
N GLU A 129 -1.81 -13.48 -2.65
CA GLU A 129 -2.69 -13.75 -1.52
C GLU A 129 -3.55 -12.51 -1.20
N VAL A 130 -4.80 -12.76 -0.84
CA VAL A 130 -5.77 -11.75 -0.47
C VAL A 130 -6.26 -12.01 0.95
N SER A 131 -6.10 -11.02 1.81
CA SER A 131 -6.73 -11.00 3.13
C SER A 131 -8.08 -10.30 3.02
N LEU A 132 -9.15 -11.03 3.30
CA LEU A 132 -10.53 -10.55 3.13
C LEU A 132 -11.24 -10.50 4.47
N THR A 133 -11.60 -9.30 4.91
CA THR A 133 -12.25 -9.06 6.19
C THR A 133 -13.57 -8.32 6.01
N SER A 134 -14.61 -8.78 6.69
CA SER A 134 -15.91 -8.07 6.73
C SER A 134 -15.79 -6.79 7.56
N LEU A 135 -16.08 -5.65 6.95
CA LEU A 135 -16.09 -4.36 7.64
C LEU A 135 -17.13 -4.31 8.75
N ASP A 136 -18.34 -4.83 8.51
CA ASP A 136 -19.39 -4.87 9.52
C ASP A 136 -19.00 -5.73 10.73
N SER A 137 -18.37 -6.88 10.48
CA SER A 137 -17.87 -7.76 11.55
C SER A 137 -16.74 -7.11 12.34
N LEU A 138 -15.85 -6.41 11.67
CA LEU A 138 -14.74 -5.67 12.31
C LEU A 138 -15.30 -4.54 13.19
N GLN A 139 -16.22 -3.74 12.68
CA GLN A 139 -16.85 -2.65 13.43
C GLN A 139 -17.60 -3.15 14.67
N ARG A 140 -18.33 -4.26 14.55
CA ARG A 140 -18.99 -4.90 15.71
C ARG A 140 -18.00 -5.37 16.77
N ARG A 141 -16.93 -6.05 16.35
CA ARG A 141 -15.88 -6.51 17.27
C ARG A 141 -15.12 -5.36 17.92
N ALA A 142 -14.94 -4.23 17.22
CA ALA A 142 -14.30 -3.04 17.76
C ALA A 142 -15.07 -2.41 18.93
N GLN A 143 -16.39 -2.64 19.05
CA GLN A 143 -17.20 -2.17 20.17
C GLN A 143 -16.88 -2.91 21.47
N THR A 144 -16.49 -4.17 21.41
CA THR A 144 -16.29 -5.05 22.56
C THR A 144 -14.85 -5.49 22.79
N SER A 145 -14.00 -5.41 21.78
CA SER A 145 -12.59 -5.83 21.82
C SER A 145 -11.65 -4.66 21.62
N ARG A 146 -10.74 -4.45 22.58
CA ARG A 146 -9.69 -3.43 22.46
C ARG A 146 -8.75 -3.71 21.30
N ALA A 147 -8.41 -4.99 21.07
CA ALA A 147 -7.53 -5.39 19.96
C ALA A 147 -8.16 -5.06 18.60
N SER A 148 -9.44 -5.38 18.41
CA SER A 148 -10.18 -5.07 17.18
C SER A 148 -10.33 -3.56 16.97
N ARG A 149 -10.55 -2.80 18.04
CA ARG A 149 -10.65 -1.33 17.99
C ARG A 149 -9.32 -0.72 17.56
N ARG A 150 -8.22 -1.13 18.17
CA ARG A 150 -6.88 -0.66 17.80
C ARG A 150 -6.54 -0.98 16.37
N PHE A 151 -6.86 -2.18 15.92
CA PHE A 151 -6.67 -2.58 14.53
C PHE A 151 -7.45 -1.70 13.56
N TYR A 152 -8.74 -1.49 13.83
CA TYR A 152 -9.60 -0.65 13.00
C TYR A 152 -9.12 0.81 12.96
N GLU A 153 -8.79 1.39 14.11
CA GLU A 153 -8.25 2.74 14.21
C GLU A 153 -6.91 2.88 13.48
N HIS A 154 -6.07 1.84 13.51
CA HIS A 154 -4.77 1.83 12.83
C HIS A 154 -4.90 1.81 11.31
N ILE A 155 -5.83 1.03 10.75
CA ILE A 155 -6.00 0.90 9.30
C ILE A 155 -6.88 1.99 8.70
N GLN A 156 -7.76 2.62 9.48
CA GLN A 156 -8.75 3.59 8.99
C GLN A 156 -8.14 4.75 8.19
N PRO A 157 -7.01 5.38 8.59
CA PRO A 157 -6.39 6.44 7.81
C PRO A 157 -5.89 5.98 6.42
N ASP A 158 -5.58 4.69 6.27
CA ASP A 158 -5.01 4.13 5.05
C ASP A 158 -6.08 3.54 4.11
N MET A 159 -7.33 3.44 4.57
CA MET A 159 -8.41 2.84 3.79
C MET A 159 -8.70 3.64 2.52
N VAL A 160 -8.63 2.97 1.37
CA VAL A 160 -8.99 3.54 0.06
C VAL A 160 -10.14 2.75 -0.52
N ARG A 161 -11.24 3.43 -0.82
CA ARG A 161 -12.40 2.79 -1.46
C ARG A 161 -12.08 2.40 -2.90
N VAL A 162 -12.31 1.14 -3.25
CA VAL A 162 -12.04 0.58 -4.59
C VAL A 162 -13.30 0.05 -5.29
N ALA A 163 -14.37 -0.05 -4.55
CA ALA A 163 -15.69 -0.36 -5.13
C ALA A 163 -16.83 0.15 -4.24
#